data_86f0719e658568714b2a28f14b43fae7
#
_entry.id   86f0719e658568714b2a28f14b43fae7
#
_cell.length_a   1.000
_cell.length_b   1.000
_cell.length_c   1.000
_cell.angle_alpha   90.00
_cell.angle_beta   90.00
_cell.angle_gamma   90.00
#
_symmetry.space_group_name_H-M   'P 1'
#
loop_
_entity.id
_entity.type
_entity.pdbx_description
1 polymer ?
#
loop_
_entity_poly.entity_id
_entity_poly.type
_entity_poly.pdbx_seq_one_letter_code
_entity_poly.pdbx_strand_id
1 'polypeptide(L)'
;MNDLTFRLAHPEEFPAIRAMILESFEPITWYKKVQAKFGLLNGRDWRGRWDLRLDKVFATQIILVGIHDGEVAATATGTAQNDTRLGFIDLLAVDSKYQGRGWGRAMLRGMLDHFRSLGMEHAYLECLTDNDKGNRLYAAEGWELVASSNYWFVRIC
;
A
#
# COMPACT_ATOMS: atom_id res chain seq x y z
N MET A 1 6.81 3.85 21.92
CA MET A 1 6.78 2.40 22.06
C MET A 1 5.99 1.82 20.91
N ASN A 2 6.52 0.82 20.26
CA ASN A 2 5.84 0.17 19.15
C ASN A 2 4.95 -0.95 19.69
N ASP A 3 3.65 -0.73 19.67
CA ASP A 3 2.69 -1.71 20.20
C ASP A 3 2.14 -2.65 19.13
N LEU A 4 2.73 -2.62 17.92
CA LEU A 4 2.34 -3.52 16.84
C LEU A 4 3.14 -4.81 16.88
N THR A 5 2.45 -5.93 16.70
CA THR A 5 3.07 -7.20 16.34
C THR A 5 2.73 -7.49 14.89
N PHE A 6 3.61 -8.23 14.19
CA PHE A 6 3.49 -8.43 12.75
C PHE A 6 3.31 -9.91 12.43
N ARG A 7 2.43 -10.19 11.48
CA ARG A 7 2.24 -11.51 10.91
C ARG A 7 1.60 -11.39 9.53
N LEU A 8 1.56 -12.48 8.79
CA LEU A 8 0.78 -12.54 7.56
C LEU A 8 -0.71 -12.51 7.89
N ALA A 9 -1.49 -11.89 7.01
CA ALA A 9 -2.94 -11.81 7.16
C ALA A 9 -3.59 -13.19 7.00
N HIS A 10 -4.68 -13.41 7.71
CA HIS A 10 -5.57 -14.54 7.47
C HIS A 10 -6.63 -14.15 6.43
N PRO A 11 -7.05 -15.07 5.56
CA PRO A 11 -8.04 -14.74 4.51
C PRO A 11 -9.33 -14.11 5.04
N GLU A 12 -9.79 -14.51 6.22
CA GLU A 12 -10.98 -13.95 6.85
C GLU A 12 -10.83 -12.47 7.24
N GLU A 13 -9.60 -11.96 7.25
CA GLU A 13 -9.30 -10.55 7.54
C GLU A 13 -9.33 -9.67 6.28
N PHE A 14 -9.35 -10.25 5.09
CA PHE A 14 -9.29 -9.50 3.84
C PHE A 14 -10.42 -8.45 3.69
N PRO A 15 -11.67 -8.70 4.08
CA PRO A 15 -12.69 -7.66 4.01
C PRO A 15 -12.36 -6.41 4.83
N ALA A 16 -11.86 -6.57 6.05
CA ALA A 16 -11.47 -5.46 6.91
C ALA A 16 -10.24 -4.73 6.35
N ILE A 17 -9.27 -5.47 5.82
CA ILE A 17 -8.07 -4.90 5.19
C ILE A 17 -8.45 -4.11 3.94
N ARG A 18 -9.37 -4.62 3.11
CA ARG A 18 -9.90 -3.91 1.94
C ARG A 18 -10.49 -2.56 2.33
N ALA A 19 -11.35 -2.54 3.33
CA ALA A 19 -11.96 -1.31 3.81
C ALA A 19 -10.92 -0.30 4.30
N MET A 20 -9.91 -0.75 5.02
CA MET A 20 -8.81 0.09 5.51
C MET A 20 -8.01 0.70 4.36
N ILE A 21 -7.68 -0.09 3.35
CA ILE A 21 -6.94 0.38 2.18
C ILE A 21 -7.76 1.41 1.40
N LEU A 22 -9.03 1.13 1.12
CA LEU A 22 -9.90 2.06 0.40
C LEU A 22 -10.01 3.40 1.11
N GLU A 23 -10.21 3.40 2.42
CA GLU A 23 -10.29 4.62 3.22
C GLU A 23 -8.98 5.41 3.19
N SER A 24 -7.84 4.72 3.29
CA SER A 24 -6.52 5.36 3.27
C SER A 24 -6.19 5.97 1.92
N PHE A 25 -6.59 5.36 0.82
CA PHE A 25 -6.23 5.80 -0.53
C PHE A 25 -7.26 6.72 -1.17
N GLU A 26 -8.48 6.81 -0.64
CA GLU A 26 -9.51 7.70 -1.20
C GLU A 26 -9.00 9.13 -1.42
N PRO A 27 -8.33 9.79 -0.46
CA PRO A 27 -7.89 11.18 -0.66
C PRO A 27 -6.78 11.35 -1.68
N ILE A 28 -6.03 10.30 -2.01
CA ILE A 28 -4.79 10.42 -2.79
C ILE A 28 -4.80 9.60 -4.09
N THR A 29 -5.82 8.77 -4.34
CA THR A 29 -5.82 7.89 -5.51
C THR A 29 -6.01 8.66 -6.81
N TRP A 30 -5.13 8.40 -7.79
CA TRP A 30 -5.25 8.99 -9.12
C TRP A 30 -6.43 8.42 -9.92
N TYR A 31 -7.04 7.33 -9.47
CA TYR A 31 -8.26 6.79 -10.09
C TYR A 31 -9.40 7.81 -10.04
N LYS A 32 -9.47 8.63 -9.00
CA LYS A 32 -10.47 9.71 -8.91
C LYS A 32 -10.20 10.81 -9.95
N LYS A 33 -8.93 11.08 -10.25
CA LYS A 33 -8.54 12.04 -11.30
C LYS A 33 -8.96 11.55 -12.67
N VAL A 34 -8.78 10.26 -12.95
CA VAL A 34 -9.25 9.65 -14.20
C VAL A 34 -10.78 9.74 -14.29
N GLN A 35 -11.49 9.40 -13.23
CA GLN A 35 -12.96 9.46 -13.23
C GLN A 35 -13.48 10.88 -13.47
N ALA A 36 -12.84 11.89 -12.89
CA ALA A 36 -13.21 13.28 -13.07
C ALA A 36 -13.07 13.75 -14.53
N LYS A 37 -12.05 13.25 -15.24
CA LYS A 37 -11.77 13.63 -16.63
C LYS A 37 -12.47 12.77 -17.66
N PHE A 38 -12.59 11.48 -17.42
CA PHE A 38 -13.01 10.49 -18.42
C PHE A 38 -14.29 9.73 -18.06
N GLY A 39 -14.82 9.95 -16.85
CA GLY A 39 -16.02 9.25 -16.38
C GLY A 39 -15.73 7.83 -15.91
N LEU A 40 -16.78 7.02 -15.87
CA LEU A 40 -16.67 5.63 -15.45
C LEU A 40 -15.95 4.80 -16.52
N LEU A 41 -15.18 3.83 -16.10
CA LEU A 41 -14.52 2.89 -17.00
C LEU A 41 -15.30 1.57 -16.99
N ASN A 42 -15.95 1.26 -18.10
CA ASN A 42 -16.84 0.10 -18.20
C ASN A 42 -17.86 0.05 -17.05
N GLY A 43 -18.48 1.21 -16.77
CA GLY A 43 -19.47 1.33 -15.69
C GLY A 43 -18.92 1.30 -14.27
N ARG A 44 -17.59 1.28 -14.11
CA ARG A 44 -16.96 1.20 -12.79
C ARG A 44 -16.45 2.57 -12.36
N ASP A 45 -16.79 2.96 -11.14
CA ASP A 45 -16.21 4.12 -10.48
C ASP A 45 -14.83 3.78 -9.92
N TRP A 46 -14.19 4.75 -9.27
CA TRP A 46 -12.85 4.55 -8.70
C TRP A 46 -12.83 3.43 -7.64
N ARG A 47 -13.89 3.27 -6.85
CA ARG A 47 -14.00 2.17 -5.87
C ARG A 47 -14.09 0.81 -6.55
N GLY A 48 -14.93 0.70 -7.57
CA GLY A 48 -15.07 -0.55 -8.33
C GLY A 48 -13.76 -0.95 -9.00
N ARG A 49 -12.99 0.02 -9.47
CA ARG A 49 -11.66 -0.23 -10.03
C ARG A 49 -10.67 -0.68 -8.94
N TRP A 50 -10.74 -0.09 -7.75
CA TRP A 50 -9.94 -0.53 -6.60
C TRP A 50 -10.31 -1.94 -6.17
N ASP A 51 -11.58 -2.31 -6.19
CA ASP A 51 -12.02 -3.67 -5.86
C ASP A 51 -11.36 -4.70 -6.79
N LEU A 52 -11.31 -4.43 -8.09
CA LEU A 52 -10.63 -5.29 -9.05
C LEU A 52 -9.13 -5.40 -8.75
N ARG A 53 -8.49 -4.29 -8.44
CA ARG A 53 -7.08 -4.28 -8.08
C ARG A 53 -6.81 -5.06 -6.80
N LEU A 54 -7.62 -4.87 -5.78
CA LEU A 54 -7.44 -5.54 -4.49
C LEU A 54 -7.67 -7.05 -4.58
N ASP A 55 -8.61 -7.50 -5.44
CA ASP A 55 -8.78 -8.94 -5.69
C ASP A 55 -7.46 -9.56 -6.16
N LYS A 56 -6.73 -8.89 -7.06
CA LYS A 56 -5.42 -9.35 -7.54
C LYS A 56 -4.36 -9.26 -6.45
N VAL A 57 -4.36 -8.20 -5.67
CA VAL A 57 -3.41 -8.01 -4.56
C VAL A 57 -3.55 -9.16 -3.56
N PHE A 58 -4.78 -9.46 -3.12
CA PHE A 58 -5.03 -10.53 -2.16
C PHE A 58 -4.69 -11.92 -2.72
N ALA A 59 -4.82 -12.10 -4.04
CA ALA A 59 -4.52 -13.37 -4.69
C ALA A 59 -3.02 -13.59 -4.92
N THR A 60 -2.20 -12.54 -5.04
CA THR A 60 -0.83 -12.66 -5.56
C THR A 60 0.24 -12.03 -4.70
N GLN A 61 -0.09 -11.16 -3.76
CA GLN A 61 0.91 -10.44 -2.97
C GLN A 61 1.04 -10.96 -1.55
N ILE A 62 2.15 -10.61 -0.93
CA ILE A 62 2.35 -10.74 0.52
C ILE A 62 1.45 -9.71 1.20
N ILE A 63 0.66 -10.14 2.17
CA ILE A 63 -0.19 -9.24 2.97
C ILE A 63 0.31 -9.34 4.41
N LEU A 64 1.09 -8.36 4.83
CA LEU A 64 1.58 -8.28 6.21
C LEU A 64 0.65 -7.36 7.00
N VAL A 65 0.29 -7.77 8.21
CA VAL A 65 -0.56 -6.96 9.08
C VAL A 65 0.17 -6.62 10.37
N GLY A 66 -0.11 -5.44 10.88
CA GLY A 66 0.27 -5.00 12.21
C GLY A 66 -0.93 -5.13 13.14
N ILE A 67 -0.74 -5.86 14.23
CA ILE A 67 -1.79 -6.19 15.19
C ILE A 67 -1.62 -5.38 16.45
N HIS A 68 -2.71 -4.77 16.91
CA HIS A 68 -2.79 -4.07 18.18
C HIS A 68 -4.05 -4.54 18.92
N ASP A 69 -3.88 -4.99 20.15
CA ASP A 69 -4.99 -5.51 20.99
C ASP A 69 -5.85 -6.56 20.25
N GLY A 70 -5.20 -7.44 19.49
CA GLY A 70 -5.87 -8.50 18.76
C GLY A 70 -6.55 -8.09 17.48
N GLU A 71 -6.49 -6.81 17.09
CA GLU A 71 -7.11 -6.28 15.87
C GLU A 71 -6.07 -5.89 14.82
N VAL A 72 -6.45 -5.97 13.57
CA VAL A 72 -5.63 -5.44 12.47
C VAL A 72 -5.67 -3.92 12.52
N ALA A 73 -4.53 -3.32 12.80
CA ALA A 73 -4.40 -1.86 12.93
C ALA A 73 -3.70 -1.23 11.73
N ALA A 74 -2.92 -1.99 11.00
CA ALA A 74 -2.16 -1.52 9.83
C ALA A 74 -1.86 -2.68 8.89
N THR A 75 -1.53 -2.36 7.65
CA THR A 75 -1.14 -3.36 6.66
C THR A 75 -0.10 -2.82 5.69
N ALA A 76 0.72 -3.70 5.16
CA ALA A 76 1.56 -3.45 4.00
C ALA A 76 1.45 -4.63 3.06
N THR A 77 1.37 -4.35 1.76
CA THR A 77 1.32 -5.39 0.74
C THR A 77 2.50 -5.25 -0.21
N GLY A 78 2.91 -6.35 -0.81
CA GLY A 78 4.01 -6.29 -1.74
C GLY A 78 4.42 -7.63 -2.29
N THR A 79 5.52 -7.63 -3.04
CA THR A 79 6.09 -8.81 -3.68
C THR A 79 7.58 -8.92 -3.40
N ALA A 80 8.10 -10.14 -3.47
CA ALA A 80 9.53 -10.42 -3.34
C ALA A 80 10.01 -11.13 -4.61
N GLN A 81 10.96 -10.51 -5.31
CA GLN A 81 11.54 -11.05 -6.53
C GLN A 81 12.87 -11.73 -6.19
N ASN A 82 12.92 -13.04 -6.30
CA ASN A 82 14.09 -13.81 -5.88
C ASN A 82 15.30 -13.63 -6.82
N ASP A 83 15.06 -13.48 -8.11
CA ASP A 83 16.13 -13.35 -9.10
C ASP A 83 16.94 -12.06 -8.96
N THR A 84 16.31 -10.98 -8.50
CA THR A 84 16.98 -9.70 -8.25
C THR A 84 17.16 -9.40 -6.76
N ARG A 85 16.58 -10.23 -5.89
CA ARG A 85 16.49 -10.01 -4.44
C ARG A 85 15.92 -8.65 -4.11
N LEU A 86 14.86 -8.29 -4.83
CA LEU A 86 14.21 -6.99 -4.73
C LEU A 86 12.79 -7.14 -4.19
N GLY A 87 12.52 -6.47 -3.07
CA GLY A 87 11.16 -6.33 -2.54
C GLY A 87 10.46 -5.12 -3.14
N PHE A 88 9.18 -5.24 -3.38
CA PHE A 88 8.32 -4.14 -3.78
C PHE A 88 7.19 -3.97 -2.78
N ILE A 89 7.03 -2.76 -2.24
CA ILE A 89 5.89 -2.41 -1.39
C ILE A 89 4.85 -1.72 -2.27
N ASP A 90 3.68 -2.33 -2.38
CA ASP A 90 2.59 -1.81 -3.20
C ASP A 90 1.69 -0.86 -2.40
N LEU A 91 1.16 -1.32 -1.28
CA LEU A 91 0.20 -0.56 -0.48
C LEU A 91 0.65 -0.53 0.98
N LEU A 92 0.45 0.63 1.61
CA LEU A 92 0.72 0.86 3.03
C LEU A 92 -0.47 1.63 3.61
N ALA A 93 -1.11 1.08 4.62
CA ALA A 93 -2.29 1.70 5.21
C ALA A 93 -2.33 1.50 6.73
N VAL A 94 -2.86 2.49 7.43
CA VAL A 94 -3.12 2.45 8.88
C VAL A 94 -4.60 2.74 9.09
N ASP A 95 -5.25 1.98 9.95
CA ASP A 95 -6.64 2.22 10.33
C ASP A 95 -6.80 3.65 10.85
N SER A 96 -7.85 4.34 10.41
CA SER A 96 -8.07 5.76 10.71
C SER A 96 -8.11 6.05 12.21
N LYS A 97 -8.62 5.13 13.01
CA LYS A 97 -8.68 5.30 14.48
C LYS A 97 -7.32 5.26 15.17
N TYR A 98 -6.28 4.82 14.45
CA TYR A 98 -4.93 4.67 14.98
C TYR A 98 -3.91 5.61 14.34
N GLN A 99 -4.34 6.55 13.51
CA GLN A 99 -3.43 7.49 12.85
C GLN A 99 -2.80 8.44 13.87
N GLY A 100 -1.60 8.95 13.54
CA GLY A 100 -0.86 9.85 14.41
C GLY A 100 0.00 9.15 15.47
N ARG A 101 0.07 7.83 15.47
CA ARG A 101 0.86 7.05 16.44
C ARG A 101 2.21 6.57 15.91
N GLY A 102 2.56 6.93 14.65
CA GLY A 102 3.79 6.44 14.02
C GLY A 102 3.68 5.01 13.49
N TRP A 103 2.49 4.45 13.35
CA TRP A 103 2.30 3.07 12.93
C TRP A 103 2.50 2.85 11.43
N GLY A 104 2.35 3.88 10.60
CA GLY A 104 2.77 3.81 9.21
C GLY A 104 4.28 3.52 9.09
N ARG A 105 5.06 4.23 9.87
CA ARG A 105 6.52 4.01 9.98
C ARG A 105 6.84 2.62 10.51
N ALA A 106 6.17 2.20 11.56
CA ALA A 106 6.36 0.87 12.15
C ALA A 106 5.99 -0.23 11.14
N MET A 107 4.90 -0.05 10.40
CA MET A 107 4.45 -1.01 9.39
C MET A 107 5.44 -1.10 8.24
N LEU A 108 5.97 0.03 7.79
CA LEU A 108 7.00 0.10 6.76
C LEU A 108 8.24 -0.70 7.18
N ARG A 109 8.71 -0.47 8.40
CA ARG A 109 9.85 -1.20 8.97
C ARG A 109 9.56 -2.69 9.11
N GLY A 110 8.36 -3.03 9.54
CA GLY A 110 7.93 -4.43 9.64
C GLY A 110 7.97 -5.15 8.30
N MET A 111 7.56 -4.48 7.23
CA MET A 111 7.63 -5.05 5.88
C MET A 111 9.07 -5.23 5.42
N LEU A 112 9.96 -4.29 5.73
CA LEU A 112 11.38 -4.43 5.42
C LEU A 112 12.01 -5.61 6.17
N ASP A 113 11.64 -5.81 7.43
CA ASP A 113 12.11 -6.96 8.21
C ASP A 113 11.60 -8.27 7.60
N HIS A 114 10.35 -8.30 7.14
CA HIS A 114 9.80 -9.46 6.44
C HIS A 114 10.59 -9.74 5.16
N PHE A 115 10.89 -8.72 4.35
CA PHE A 115 11.72 -8.89 3.16
C PHE A 115 13.11 -9.41 3.49
N ARG A 116 13.73 -8.94 4.57
CA ARG A 116 15.03 -9.50 5.02
C ARG A 116 14.92 -10.97 5.33
N SER A 117 13.85 -11.39 5.99
CA SER A 117 13.62 -12.81 6.30
C SER A 117 13.48 -13.68 5.05
N LEU A 118 13.08 -13.09 3.93
CA LEU A 118 12.96 -13.75 2.63
C LEU A 118 14.23 -13.66 1.79
N GLY A 119 15.30 -13.02 2.30
CA GLY A 119 16.57 -12.88 1.60
C GLY A 119 16.63 -11.71 0.62
N MET A 120 15.71 -10.78 0.68
CA MET A 120 15.77 -9.56 -0.17
C MET A 120 16.89 -8.65 0.30
N GLU A 121 17.57 -8.02 -0.64
CA GLU A 121 18.70 -7.12 -0.37
C GLU A 121 18.32 -5.64 -0.50
N HIS A 122 17.30 -5.34 -1.32
CA HIS A 122 16.80 -4.01 -1.57
C HIS A 122 15.28 -4.03 -1.61
N ALA A 123 14.67 -2.86 -1.45
CA ALA A 123 13.24 -2.68 -1.62
C ALA A 123 12.97 -1.36 -2.34
N TYR A 124 11.86 -1.28 -3.07
CA TYR A 124 11.39 -0.05 -3.67
C TYR A 124 9.89 0.08 -3.52
N LEU A 125 9.41 1.28 -3.72
CA LEU A 125 7.99 1.59 -3.77
C LEU A 125 7.77 2.76 -4.73
N GLU A 126 6.51 2.96 -5.10
CA GLU A 126 6.09 4.10 -5.90
C GLU A 126 5.19 4.99 -5.05
N CYS A 127 5.38 6.29 -5.15
CA CYS A 127 4.57 7.28 -4.44
C CYS A 127 4.30 8.44 -5.39
N LEU A 128 3.05 8.85 -5.52
CA LEU A 128 2.71 9.99 -6.36
C LEU A 128 3.45 11.25 -5.86
N THR A 129 3.90 12.08 -6.78
CA THR A 129 4.66 13.29 -6.45
C THR A 129 3.89 14.28 -5.58
N ASP A 130 2.55 14.27 -5.66
CA ASP A 130 1.68 15.14 -4.85
C ASP A 130 1.23 14.50 -3.52
N ASN A 131 1.66 13.28 -3.23
CA ASN A 131 1.42 12.66 -1.93
C ASN A 131 2.51 13.10 -0.94
N ASP A 132 2.35 14.31 -0.40
CA ASP A 132 3.36 14.94 0.45
C ASP A 132 3.63 14.12 1.72
N LYS A 133 2.58 13.61 2.35
CA LYS A 133 2.69 12.80 3.58
C LYS A 133 3.52 11.54 3.35
N GLY A 134 3.23 10.81 2.29
CA GLY A 134 3.97 9.60 1.93
C GLY A 134 5.42 9.90 1.62
N ASN A 135 5.68 10.90 0.76
CA ASN A 135 7.04 11.27 0.38
C ASN A 135 7.87 11.72 1.57
N ARG A 136 7.29 12.47 2.51
CA ARG A 136 7.99 12.85 3.75
C ARG A 136 8.34 11.64 4.62
N LEU A 137 7.43 10.67 4.72
CA LEU A 137 7.69 9.45 5.48
C LEU A 137 8.89 8.69 4.92
N TYR A 138 8.92 8.46 3.62
CA TYR A 138 10.00 7.69 3.00
C TYR A 138 11.34 8.40 3.11
N ALA A 139 11.38 9.71 2.86
CA ALA A 139 12.60 10.50 3.04
C ALA A 139 13.10 10.46 4.49
N ALA A 140 12.20 10.60 5.46
CA ALA A 140 12.55 10.55 6.88
C ALA A 140 13.07 9.17 7.31
N GLU A 141 12.64 8.09 6.64
CA GLU A 141 13.10 6.74 6.90
C GLU A 141 14.39 6.37 6.15
N GLY A 142 14.99 7.31 5.43
CA GLY A 142 16.25 7.09 4.73
C GLY A 142 16.11 6.48 3.34
N TRP A 143 14.92 6.48 2.77
CA TRP A 143 14.72 6.05 1.39
C TRP A 143 15.22 7.14 0.44
N GLU A 144 15.84 6.72 -0.65
CA GLU A 144 16.39 7.63 -1.65
C GLU A 144 15.46 7.73 -2.86
N LEU A 145 15.15 8.96 -3.30
CA LEU A 145 14.39 9.17 -4.53
C LEU A 145 15.30 8.91 -5.73
N VAL A 146 14.96 7.91 -6.54
CA VAL A 146 15.77 7.48 -7.68
C VAL A 146 15.19 7.99 -9.00
N ALA A 147 13.86 7.93 -9.16
CA ALA A 147 13.19 8.30 -10.40
C ALA A 147 11.73 8.70 -10.13
N SER A 148 11.15 9.46 -11.06
CA SER A 148 9.72 9.82 -11.04
C SER A 148 9.10 9.48 -12.38
N SER A 149 7.79 9.21 -12.39
CA SER A 149 7.05 8.89 -13.60
C SER A 149 5.74 9.65 -13.69
N ASN A 150 5.18 9.72 -14.89
CA ASN A 150 3.88 10.34 -15.16
C ASN A 150 2.89 9.28 -15.64
N TYR A 151 1.60 9.46 -15.32
CA TYR A 151 0.52 8.65 -15.83
C TYR A 151 -0.19 9.41 -16.96
N TRP A 152 -0.20 8.84 -18.17
CA TRP A 152 -0.87 9.39 -19.34
C TRP A 152 -2.10 8.55 -19.66
N PHE A 153 -3.21 9.21 -19.97
CA PHE A 153 -4.48 8.55 -20.22
C PHE A 153 -5.15 9.13 -21.46
N VAL A 154 -5.68 8.28 -22.33
CA VAL A 154 -6.33 8.70 -23.57
C VAL A 154 -7.59 7.84 -23.82
N ARG A 155 -8.62 8.48 -24.35
CA ARG A 155 -9.80 7.77 -24.87
C ARG A 155 -9.49 7.29 -26.28
N ILE A 156 -9.75 6.02 -26.58
CA ILE A 156 -9.45 5.45 -27.91
C ILE A 156 -10.71 5.16 -28.73
N CYS A 157 -11.91 5.31 -28.19
CA CYS A 157 -13.16 5.17 -28.95
C CYS A 157 -14.30 6.02 -28.38
#